data_d9cbccd0d336104c2a5c185fdad0b083
#
_entry.id   d9cbccd0d336104c2a5c185fdad0b083
#
_cell.length_a   1.000
_cell.length_b   1.000
_cell.length_c   1.000
_cell.angle_alpha   90.00
_cell.angle_beta   90.00
_cell.angle_gamma   90.00
#
_symmetry.space_group_name_H-M   'P 1'
#
loop_
_entity.id
_entity.type
_entity.pdbx_description
1 polymer ?
#
loop_
_entity_poly.entity_id
_entity_poly.type
_entity_poly.pdbx_seq_one_letter_code
_entity_poly.pdbx_strand_id
1 'polypeptide(L)'
;MRLLLDTHVLLWALDDPARLGRKTRSLIERSEALVSVASLWEISIKAGLGKLKIEPRHVFDAIEPSGFDLLPVQATHALEVFSLGAVHGDPFDRLLVAQAMSERITLLTFDQALLGYGPS
;
A
#
# COMPACT_ATOMS: atom_id res chain seq x y z
N MET A 1 -12.08 10.66 3.76
CA MET A 1 -11.61 9.90 2.59
C MET A 1 -10.87 8.66 3.07
N ARG A 2 -11.04 7.56 2.38
CA ARG A 2 -10.32 6.32 2.70
C ARG A 2 -9.18 6.15 1.70
N LEU A 3 -7.98 5.87 2.20
CA LEU A 3 -6.78 5.68 1.39
C LEU A 3 -6.18 4.32 1.65
N LEU A 4 -5.74 3.63 0.59
CA LEU A 4 -4.88 2.47 0.71
C LEU A 4 -3.46 2.92 0.39
N LEU A 5 -2.53 2.76 1.32
CA LEU A 5 -1.16 3.20 1.14
C LEU A 5 -0.37 2.18 0.33
N ASP A 6 0.25 2.62 -0.77
CA ASP A 6 1.25 1.82 -1.46
C ASP A 6 2.40 1.51 -0.49
N THR A 7 3.09 0.40 -0.70
CA THR A 7 4.17 -0.04 0.19
C THR A 7 5.24 1.03 0.40
N HIS A 8 5.67 1.73 -0.66
CA HIS A 8 6.66 2.79 -0.52
C HIS A 8 6.11 3.99 0.28
N VAL A 9 4.85 4.34 0.06
CA VAL A 9 4.21 5.42 0.83
C VAL A 9 4.18 5.04 2.30
N LEU A 10 3.81 3.80 2.61
CA LEU A 10 3.82 3.30 3.99
C LEU A 10 5.20 3.43 4.62
N LEU A 11 6.24 2.96 3.94
CA LEU A 11 7.59 2.99 4.49
C LEU A 11 8.07 4.41 4.74
N TRP A 12 7.79 5.34 3.82
CA TRP A 12 8.15 6.74 4.03
C TRP A 12 7.33 7.37 5.15
N ALA A 13 6.04 7.02 5.26
CA ALA A 13 5.21 7.56 6.34
C ALA A 13 5.74 7.17 7.73
N LEU A 14 6.30 5.97 7.86
CA LEU A 14 6.81 5.47 9.13
C LEU A 14 8.25 5.88 9.41
N ASP A 15 9.08 5.96 8.37
CA ASP A 15 10.53 6.11 8.53
C ASP A 15 11.05 7.49 8.16
N ASP A 16 10.51 8.10 7.11
CA ASP A 16 10.98 9.39 6.61
C ASP A 16 9.81 10.19 6.02
N PRO A 17 8.87 10.65 6.89
CA PRO A 17 7.67 11.32 6.41
C PRO A 17 7.94 12.60 5.61
N ALA A 18 9.09 13.23 5.76
CA ALA A 18 9.44 14.41 4.96
C ALA A 18 9.48 14.10 3.46
N ARG A 19 9.78 12.87 3.07
CA ARG A 19 9.81 12.46 1.65
C ARG A 19 8.44 12.48 0.99
N LEU A 20 7.38 12.41 1.79
CA LEU A 20 6.01 12.44 1.25
C LEU A 20 5.61 13.82 0.73
N GLY A 21 6.21 14.87 1.29
CA GLY A 21 5.78 16.23 1.03
C GLY A 21 4.60 16.63 1.92
N ARG A 22 4.44 17.94 2.08
CA ARG A 22 3.44 18.49 2.99
C ARG A 22 2.01 18.12 2.63
N LYS A 23 1.67 18.19 1.35
CA LYS A 23 0.30 17.91 0.91
C LYS A 23 -0.08 16.46 1.14
N THR A 24 0.82 15.54 0.82
CA THR A 24 0.58 14.10 1.00
C THR A 24 0.47 13.76 2.48
N ARG A 25 1.34 14.30 3.32
CA ARG A 25 1.27 14.09 4.77
C ARG A 25 -0.07 14.57 5.33
N SER A 26 -0.49 15.76 4.94
CA SER A 26 -1.77 16.31 5.37
C SER A 26 -2.94 15.45 4.92
N LEU A 27 -2.89 14.95 3.69
CA LEU A 27 -3.94 14.07 3.16
C LEU A 27 -4.04 12.79 3.99
N ILE A 28 -2.92 12.17 4.31
CA ILE A 28 -2.90 10.94 5.13
C ILE A 28 -3.47 11.23 6.52
N GLU A 29 -3.05 12.33 7.15
CA GLU A 29 -3.46 12.67 8.50
C GLU A 29 -4.97 12.90 8.63
N ARG A 30 -5.62 13.45 7.61
CA ARG A 30 -7.05 13.73 7.64
C ARG A 30 -7.89 12.67 6.96
N SER A 31 -7.31 11.55 6.58
CA SER A 31 -7.99 10.44 5.94
C SER A 31 -7.96 9.20 6.82
N GLU A 32 -8.84 8.24 6.50
CA GLU A 32 -8.74 6.90 7.05
C GLU A 32 -7.73 6.13 6.19
N ALA A 33 -6.53 5.94 6.73
CA ALA A 33 -5.44 5.30 5.99
C ALA A 33 -5.36 3.81 6.32
N LEU A 34 -5.30 3.01 5.28
CA LEU A 34 -5.29 1.55 5.36
C LEU A 34 -3.97 1.02 4.83
N VAL A 35 -3.49 -0.04 5.46
CA VAL A 35 -2.28 -0.77 5.06
C VAL A 35 -2.68 -2.19 4.72
N SER A 36 -2.36 -2.64 3.52
CA SER A 36 -2.65 -4.00 3.11
C SER A 36 -1.72 -5.00 3.77
N VAL A 37 -2.25 -6.15 4.14
CA VAL A 37 -1.44 -7.31 4.54
C VAL A 37 -0.48 -7.70 3.42
N ALA A 38 -0.84 -7.45 2.16
CA ALA A 38 0.06 -7.68 1.02
C ALA A 38 1.34 -6.84 1.10
N SER A 39 1.26 -5.61 1.63
CA SER A 39 2.45 -4.78 1.84
C SER A 39 3.38 -5.37 2.89
N LEU A 40 2.82 -5.92 3.96
CA LEU A 40 3.63 -6.61 4.98
C LEU A 40 4.32 -7.84 4.39
N TRP A 41 3.63 -8.56 3.54
CA TRP A 41 4.18 -9.72 2.86
C TRP A 41 5.33 -9.31 1.92
N GLU A 42 5.13 -8.28 1.13
CA GLU A 42 6.17 -7.74 0.25
C GLU A 42 7.41 -7.33 1.05
N ILE A 43 7.22 -6.60 2.14
CA ILE A 43 8.30 -6.16 3.01
C ILE A 43 9.05 -7.35 3.59
N SER A 44 8.33 -8.37 4.04
CA SER A 44 8.94 -9.58 4.61
C SER A 44 9.80 -10.31 3.60
N ILE A 45 9.32 -10.44 2.35
CA ILE A 45 10.08 -11.09 1.29
C ILE A 45 11.35 -10.29 0.98
N LYS A 46 11.21 -8.98 0.79
CA LYS A 46 12.34 -8.13 0.41
C LYS A 46 13.37 -8.01 1.53
N ALA A 47 12.91 -7.94 2.78
CA ALA A 47 13.83 -7.94 3.92
C ALA A 47 14.58 -9.27 4.03
N GLY A 48 13.88 -10.38 3.82
CA GLY A 48 14.49 -11.71 3.84
C GLY A 48 15.54 -11.91 2.74
N LEU A 49 15.38 -11.23 1.60
CA LEU A 49 16.33 -11.26 0.50
C LEU A 49 17.45 -10.22 0.64
N GLY A 50 17.45 -9.45 1.71
CA GLY A 50 18.44 -8.40 1.91
C GLY A 50 18.23 -7.14 1.06
N LYS A 51 17.09 -7.02 0.39
CA LYS A 51 16.78 -5.85 -0.45
C LYS A 51 16.24 -4.67 0.34
N LEU A 52 15.74 -4.91 1.54
CA LEU A 52 15.30 -3.88 2.47
C LEU A 52 15.99 -4.12 3.80
N LYS A 53 16.53 -3.05 4.39
CA LYS A 53 17.15 -3.13 5.72
C LYS A 53 16.15 -2.65 6.77
N ILE A 54 15.06 -3.37 6.86
CA ILE A 54 13.94 -3.05 7.75
C ILE A 54 13.52 -4.35 8.43
N GLU A 55 13.22 -4.26 9.73
CA GLU A 55 12.64 -5.38 10.47
C GLU A 55 11.11 -5.37 10.25
N PRO A 56 10.55 -6.40 9.58
CA PRO A 56 9.11 -6.42 9.28
C PRO A 56 8.21 -6.29 10.51
N ARG A 57 8.64 -6.86 11.64
CA ARG A 57 7.86 -6.77 12.87
C ARG A 57 7.75 -5.32 13.35
N HIS A 58 8.80 -4.52 13.19
CA HIS A 58 8.77 -3.11 13.57
C HIS A 58 7.79 -2.33 12.72
N VAL A 59 7.68 -2.67 11.42
CA VAL A 59 6.68 -2.05 10.55
C VAL A 59 5.28 -2.37 11.05
N PHE A 60 5.02 -3.64 11.31
CA PHE A 60 3.72 -4.07 11.80
C PHE A 60 3.35 -3.36 13.10
N ASP A 61 4.28 -3.31 14.05
CA ASP A 61 4.04 -2.71 15.36
C ASP A 61 3.79 -1.20 15.29
N ALA A 62 4.26 -0.53 14.22
CA ALA A 62 4.07 0.91 14.05
C ALA A 62 2.74 1.28 13.38
N ILE A 63 2.04 0.33 12.77
CA ILE A 63 0.83 0.62 12.00
C ILE A 63 -0.27 1.21 12.87
N GLU A 64 -0.65 0.53 13.93
CA GLU A 64 -1.74 0.99 14.81
C GLU A 64 -1.41 2.30 15.51
N PRO A 65 -0.21 2.47 16.13
CA PRO A 65 0.13 3.76 16.77
C PRO A 65 0.17 4.93 15.80
N SER A 66 0.39 4.66 14.52
CA SER A 66 0.38 5.72 13.48
C SER A 66 -1.03 6.10 13.04
N GLY A 67 -2.04 5.42 13.55
CA GLY A 67 -3.42 5.68 13.18
C GLY A 67 -3.88 4.97 11.91
N PHE A 68 -3.13 3.98 11.46
CA PHE A 68 -3.47 3.20 10.26
C PHE A 68 -4.19 1.91 10.63
N ASP A 69 -5.08 1.47 9.76
CA ASP A 69 -5.78 0.20 9.92
C ASP A 69 -5.27 -0.83 8.92
N LEU A 70 -5.30 -2.10 9.30
CA LEU A 70 -4.93 -3.17 8.38
C LEU A 70 -6.09 -3.53 7.47
N LEU A 71 -5.78 -3.78 6.20
CA LEU A 71 -6.73 -4.33 5.23
C LEU A 71 -6.28 -5.76 4.90
N PRO A 72 -7.04 -6.77 5.35
CA PRO A 72 -6.72 -8.15 5.03
C PRO A 72 -6.89 -8.43 3.53
N VAL A 73 -6.15 -9.40 3.02
CA VAL A 73 -6.34 -9.87 1.64
C VAL A 73 -7.44 -10.92 1.65
N GLN A 74 -8.52 -10.62 0.93
CA GLN A 74 -9.67 -11.51 0.80
C GLN A 74 -9.58 -12.29 -0.51
N ALA A 75 -10.33 -13.40 -0.60
CA ALA A 75 -10.39 -14.16 -1.85
C ALA A 75 -10.84 -13.31 -3.02
N THR A 76 -11.82 -12.43 -2.79
CA THR A 76 -12.31 -11.51 -3.83
C THR A 76 -11.20 -10.61 -4.36
N HIS A 77 -10.29 -10.16 -3.50
CA HIS A 77 -9.16 -9.34 -3.92
C HIS A 77 -8.23 -10.12 -4.86
N ALA A 78 -7.90 -11.35 -4.48
CA ALA A 78 -7.01 -12.18 -5.27
C ALA A 78 -7.60 -12.48 -6.64
N LEU A 79 -8.90 -12.76 -6.71
CA LEU A 79 -9.59 -13.05 -7.95
C LEU A 79 -9.72 -11.82 -8.85
N GLU A 80 -9.89 -10.64 -8.25
CA GLU A 80 -10.00 -9.38 -8.98
C GLU A 80 -8.74 -9.04 -9.76
N VAL A 81 -7.59 -9.56 -9.35
CA VAL A 81 -6.32 -9.35 -10.08
C VAL A 81 -6.44 -9.81 -11.54
N PHE A 82 -7.22 -10.85 -11.79
CA PHE A 82 -7.45 -11.35 -13.16
C PHE A 82 -8.05 -10.26 -14.06
N SER A 83 -8.94 -9.44 -13.52
CA SER A 83 -9.64 -8.40 -14.28
C SER A 83 -8.76 -7.22 -14.67
N LEU A 84 -7.56 -7.09 -14.08
CA LEU A 84 -6.69 -5.95 -14.35
C LEU A 84 -5.96 -6.03 -15.68
N GLY A 85 -5.90 -7.21 -16.28
CA GLY A 85 -5.12 -7.42 -17.50
C GLY A 85 -3.62 -7.39 -17.21
N ALA A 86 -2.80 -7.15 -18.23
CA ALA A 86 -1.35 -7.30 -18.15
C ALA A 86 -0.59 -5.97 -18.21
N VAL A 87 -1.18 -4.88 -17.72
CA VAL A 87 -0.58 -3.54 -17.84
C VAL A 87 0.66 -3.39 -16.96
N HIS A 88 0.65 -3.98 -15.77
CA HIS A 88 1.75 -3.86 -14.81
C HIS A 88 2.08 -5.24 -14.25
N GLY A 89 3.37 -5.59 -14.22
CA GLY A 89 3.79 -6.95 -13.92
C GLY A 89 4.05 -7.29 -12.46
N ASP A 90 4.19 -6.30 -11.58
CA ASP A 90 4.51 -6.56 -10.18
C ASP A 90 3.27 -7.12 -9.46
N PRO A 91 3.35 -8.37 -8.93
CA PRO A 91 2.18 -9.00 -8.33
C PRO A 91 1.70 -8.29 -7.06
N PHE A 92 2.58 -7.69 -6.28
CA PHE A 92 2.16 -6.97 -5.08
C PHE A 92 1.39 -5.71 -5.44
N ASP A 93 1.89 -4.95 -6.42
CA ASP A 93 1.21 -3.75 -6.89
C ASP A 93 -0.14 -4.08 -7.50
N ARG A 94 -0.21 -5.16 -8.28
CA ARG A 94 -1.48 -5.61 -8.87
C ARG A 94 -2.50 -5.97 -7.80
N LEU A 95 -2.06 -6.60 -6.73
CA LEU A 95 -2.95 -6.96 -5.62
C LEU A 95 -3.46 -5.71 -4.89
N LEU A 96 -2.60 -4.72 -4.68
CA LEU A 96 -3.01 -3.45 -4.07
C LEU A 96 -4.05 -2.73 -4.94
N VAL A 97 -3.84 -2.70 -6.25
CA VAL A 97 -4.81 -2.11 -7.18
C VAL A 97 -6.15 -2.86 -7.10
N ALA A 98 -6.10 -4.18 -7.09
CA ALA A 98 -7.31 -5.00 -7.00
C ALA A 98 -8.07 -4.73 -5.70
N GLN A 99 -7.36 -4.59 -4.58
CA GLN A 99 -7.97 -4.26 -3.30
C GLN A 99 -8.64 -2.88 -3.35
N ALA A 100 -7.93 -1.88 -3.88
CA ALA A 100 -8.46 -0.53 -3.96
C ALA A 100 -9.74 -0.49 -4.80
N MET A 101 -9.75 -1.19 -5.92
CA MET A 101 -10.93 -1.25 -6.79
C MET A 101 -12.09 -1.99 -6.12
N SER A 102 -11.81 -3.14 -5.53
CA SER A 102 -12.83 -3.98 -4.88
C SER A 102 -13.46 -3.29 -3.68
N GLU A 103 -12.65 -2.60 -2.88
CA GLU A 103 -13.12 -1.92 -1.67
C GLU A 103 -13.57 -0.48 -1.94
N ARG A 104 -13.40 -0.01 -3.16
CA ARG A 104 -13.75 1.37 -3.57
C ARG A 104 -13.03 2.42 -2.73
N ILE A 105 -11.74 2.21 -2.56
CA ILE A 105 -10.87 3.16 -1.85
C ILE A 105 -9.80 3.66 -2.81
N THR A 106 -9.20 4.80 -2.47
CA THR A 106 -8.18 5.41 -3.33
C THR A 106 -6.80 4.85 -2.99
N LEU A 107 -6.09 4.35 -3.99
CA LEU A 107 -4.71 3.93 -3.81
C LEU A 107 -3.81 5.16 -3.84
N LEU A 108 -3.07 5.40 -2.76
CA LEU A 108 -2.11 6.50 -2.70
C LEU A 108 -0.73 5.97 -3.06
N THR A 109 -0.21 6.41 -4.19
CA THR A 109 1.05 5.91 -4.73
C THR A 109 1.79 7.03 -5.46
N PHE A 110 3.12 6.93 -5.50
CA PHE A 110 3.97 7.75 -6.35
C PHE A 110 4.43 7.00 -7.60
N ASP A 111 4.02 5.74 -7.77
CA ASP A 111 4.39 4.95 -8.94
C ASP A 111 3.47 5.30 -10.11
N GLN A 112 4.04 5.91 -11.14
CA GLN A 112 3.30 6.33 -12.33
C GLN A 112 2.61 5.16 -13.03
N ALA A 113 3.20 3.96 -12.98
CA ALA A 113 2.63 2.78 -13.60
C ALA A 113 1.29 2.39 -12.99
N LEU A 114 1.06 2.69 -11.71
CA LEU A 114 -0.18 2.35 -11.02
C LEU A 114 -1.31 3.34 -11.28
N LEU A 115 -0.99 4.55 -11.73
CA LEU A 115 -2.00 5.58 -11.98
C LEU A 115 -2.94 5.21 -13.13
N GLY A 116 -2.50 4.32 -14.03
CA GLY A 116 -3.32 3.85 -15.15
C GLY A 116 -4.47 2.94 -14.75
N TYR A 117 -4.50 2.44 -13.53
CA TYR A 117 -5.58 1.59 -13.03
C TYR A 117 -6.65 2.36 -12.26
N GLY A 118 -6.42 3.62 -11.96
CA GLY A 118 -7.28 4.35 -11.06
C GLY A 118 -8.74 4.32 -11.47
N PRO A 119 -9.67 4.55 -10.53
CA PRO A 119 -11.03 4.87 -10.93
C PRO A 119 -10.93 6.14 -11.73
N SER A 120 -11.26 6.02 -12.94
CA SER A 120 -11.28 7.17 -13.82
C SER A 120 -12.36 8.15 -13.37
#